data_0aae498d5afe87932cb8a80f9abdc262
#
_entry.id   0aae498d5afe87932cb8a80f9abdc262
#
_cell.length_a   1.000
_cell.length_b   1.000
_cell.length_c   1.000
_cell.angle_alpha   90.00
_cell.angle_beta   90.00
_cell.angle_gamma   90.00
#
_symmetry.space_group_name_H-M   'P 1'
#
loop_
_entity.id
_entity.type
_entity.pdbx_description
1 polymer ?
#
loop_
_entity_poly.entity_id
_entity_poly.type
_entity_poly.pdbx_seq_one_letter_code
_entity_poly.pdbx_strand_id
1 'polypeptide(L)'
;MESQKKALPLPIQVFTERIEDDPVLDTATSHALLRRVASGEITESLRLYTPDPAVMFSMLDAHRPGFEQAERQAQEAGFPGVFRLAGGHAALFHSECLAFAWAMPVAEKHDGIRSRFEMVSRWICQSLIQVGVPAQVGEVPGEYCPGEYSVNASGKAKLMGVGQRVIRGAAHVGGVIVVRQAEAVRDVLTRVYETLELDWKPETAGAVEDSVPGITTAAVREALLEELSQTRRVEIGALPVETRDLGRELTPWHSPRENPKGRATALGRKVVAVSSSAES
;
A
#
# COMPACT_ATOMS: atom_id res chain seq x y z
N MET A 1 -30.26 -7.47 -34.84
CA MET A 1 -28.95 -7.36 -34.13
C MET A 1 -29.18 -6.53 -32.88
N GLU A 2 -29.51 -7.21 -31.78
CA GLU A 2 -29.65 -6.54 -30.48
C GLU A 2 -28.25 -6.13 -29.98
N SER A 3 -28.07 -4.82 -29.81
CA SER A 3 -26.90 -4.24 -29.17
C SER A 3 -26.88 -4.75 -27.73
N GLN A 4 -26.00 -5.68 -27.39
CA GLN A 4 -25.70 -6.04 -26.00
C GLN A 4 -25.29 -4.76 -25.28
N LYS A 5 -26.17 -4.19 -24.47
CA LYS A 5 -25.83 -3.16 -23.51
C LYS A 5 -24.75 -3.74 -22.58
N LYS A 6 -23.50 -3.34 -22.82
CA LYS A 6 -22.37 -3.66 -21.94
C LYS A 6 -22.75 -3.14 -20.54
N ALA A 7 -23.01 -4.04 -19.60
CA ALA A 7 -23.31 -3.66 -18.23
C ALA A 7 -22.20 -2.73 -17.75
N LEU A 8 -22.58 -1.56 -17.19
CA LEU A 8 -21.61 -0.67 -16.58
C LEU A 8 -20.88 -1.41 -15.47
N PRO A 9 -19.55 -1.31 -15.38
CA PRO A 9 -18.81 -1.95 -14.32
C PRO A 9 -19.33 -1.47 -12.96
N LEU A 10 -19.29 -2.37 -11.95
CA LEU A 10 -19.67 -2.04 -10.57
C LEU A 10 -18.87 -0.84 -10.09
N PRO A 11 -19.48 0.05 -9.30
CA PRO A 11 -18.79 1.22 -8.78
C PRO A 11 -17.67 0.79 -7.83
N ILE A 12 -16.55 1.51 -7.90
CA ILE A 12 -15.48 1.45 -6.92
C ILE A 12 -15.59 2.64 -5.98
N GLN A 13 -15.62 2.37 -4.67
CA GLN A 13 -15.60 3.43 -3.67
C GLN A 13 -14.16 3.92 -3.48
N VAL A 14 -13.94 5.22 -3.66
CA VAL A 14 -12.62 5.83 -3.51
C VAL A 14 -12.60 6.76 -2.30
N PHE A 15 -11.61 6.57 -1.44
CA PHE A 15 -11.39 7.36 -0.23
C PHE A 15 -10.04 8.07 -0.33
N THR A 16 -10.04 9.41 -0.23
CA THR A 16 -8.83 10.23 -0.33
C THR A 16 -8.44 10.87 1.00
N GLU A 17 -9.20 10.60 2.06
CA GLU A 17 -8.95 11.16 3.38
C GLU A 17 -7.64 10.66 3.97
N ARG A 18 -6.89 11.59 4.51
CA ARG A 18 -5.72 11.34 5.34
C ARG A 18 -6.16 11.08 6.77
N ILE A 19 -5.47 10.19 7.47
CA ILE A 19 -5.54 10.05 8.93
C ILE A 19 -4.26 10.67 9.45
N GLU A 20 -4.38 11.80 10.13
CA GLU A 20 -3.25 12.61 10.55
C GLU A 20 -2.62 12.08 11.85
N ASP A 21 -1.31 12.20 11.93
CA ASP A 21 -0.48 11.93 13.12
C ASP A 21 -0.55 10.49 13.67
N ASP A 22 -1.10 9.54 12.87
CA ASP A 22 -1.16 8.14 13.27
C ASP A 22 -0.99 7.18 12.07
N PRO A 23 0.27 6.91 11.64
CA PRO A 23 0.53 6.02 10.51
C PRO A 23 0.14 4.56 10.79
N VAL A 24 0.04 4.16 12.08
CA VAL A 24 -0.46 2.83 12.47
C VAL A 24 -1.95 2.73 12.20
N LEU A 25 -2.73 3.71 12.65
CA LEU A 25 -4.18 3.78 12.39
C LEU A 25 -4.47 3.92 10.89
N ASP A 26 -3.66 4.67 10.16
CA ASP A 26 -3.79 4.85 8.72
C ASP A 26 -3.66 3.51 7.98
N THR A 27 -2.66 2.70 8.32
CA THR A 27 -2.48 1.35 7.81
C THR A 27 -3.60 0.40 8.27
N ALA A 28 -3.99 0.48 9.54
CA ALA A 28 -5.06 -0.33 10.11
C ALA A 28 -6.43 -0.03 9.46
N THR A 29 -6.67 1.22 9.03
CA THR A 29 -7.86 1.59 8.26
C THR A 29 -7.91 0.92 6.89
N SER A 30 -6.77 0.79 6.21
CA SER A 30 -6.68 0.01 4.96
C SER A 30 -6.93 -1.49 5.21
N HIS A 31 -6.52 -2.01 6.37
CA HIS A 31 -6.86 -3.37 6.81
C HIS A 31 -8.37 -3.53 7.11
N ALA A 32 -8.98 -2.52 7.74
CA ALA A 32 -10.42 -2.53 7.98
C ALA A 32 -11.23 -2.58 6.67
N LEU A 33 -10.84 -1.79 5.66
CA LEU A 33 -11.46 -1.87 4.33
C LEU A 33 -11.32 -3.25 3.69
N LEU A 34 -10.15 -3.87 3.79
CA LEU A 34 -9.95 -5.25 3.31
C LEU A 34 -10.93 -6.23 3.98
N ARG A 35 -11.13 -6.12 5.30
CA ARG A 35 -12.08 -6.97 6.04
C ARG A 35 -13.53 -6.71 5.67
N ARG A 36 -13.91 -5.46 5.49
CA ARG A 36 -15.27 -5.08 5.09
C ARG A 36 -15.61 -5.50 3.65
N VAL A 37 -14.62 -5.50 2.75
CA VAL A 37 -14.79 -6.10 1.41
C VAL A 37 -14.92 -7.63 1.53
N ALA A 38 -14.13 -8.26 2.39
CA ALA A 38 -14.18 -9.71 2.61
C ALA A 38 -15.51 -10.19 3.21
N SER A 39 -16.18 -9.38 4.04
CA SER A 39 -17.51 -9.66 4.58
C SER A 39 -18.66 -9.32 3.62
N GLY A 40 -18.37 -8.62 2.50
CA GLY A 40 -19.39 -8.16 1.56
C GLY A 40 -20.11 -6.86 1.95
N GLU A 41 -19.69 -6.19 3.05
CA GLU A 41 -20.25 -4.91 3.47
C GLU A 41 -19.89 -3.78 2.51
N ILE A 42 -18.74 -3.87 1.86
CA ILE A 42 -18.25 -2.98 0.79
C ILE A 42 -17.94 -3.85 -0.43
N THR A 43 -18.36 -3.42 -1.61
CA THR A 43 -18.15 -4.21 -2.83
C THR A 43 -16.69 -4.22 -3.27
N GLU A 44 -16.09 -3.03 -3.38
CA GLU A 44 -14.70 -2.81 -3.79
C GLU A 44 -14.29 -1.43 -3.32
N SER A 45 -13.08 -1.25 -2.82
CA SER A 45 -12.62 0.05 -2.33
C SER A 45 -11.17 0.34 -2.65
N LEU A 46 -10.87 1.61 -2.93
CA LEU A 46 -9.53 2.15 -3.14
C LEU A 46 -9.30 3.34 -2.22
N ARG A 47 -8.24 3.31 -1.44
CA ARG A 47 -7.70 4.50 -0.80
C ARG A 47 -6.57 5.06 -1.67
N LEU A 48 -6.61 6.39 -1.92
CA LEU A 48 -5.52 7.18 -2.52
C LEU A 48 -5.24 8.35 -1.60
N TYR A 49 -4.20 8.27 -0.80
CA TYR A 49 -3.98 9.20 0.30
C TYR A 49 -2.52 9.61 0.44
N THR A 50 -2.30 10.79 0.99
CA THR A 50 -0.98 11.25 1.39
C THR A 50 -0.67 10.68 2.78
N PRO A 51 0.33 9.81 2.94
CA PRO A 51 0.61 9.17 4.21
C PRO A 51 1.42 10.06 5.14
N ASP A 52 1.36 9.77 6.44
CA ASP A 52 2.32 10.29 7.40
C ASP A 52 3.68 9.59 7.27
N PRO A 53 4.77 10.23 7.76
CA PRO A 53 6.09 9.62 7.78
C PRO A 53 6.09 8.29 8.52
N ALA A 54 6.56 7.22 7.86
CA ALA A 54 6.72 5.90 8.46
C ALA A 54 7.68 5.01 7.66
N VAL A 55 8.37 4.11 8.34
CA VAL A 55 9.00 2.94 7.69
C VAL A 55 8.02 1.77 7.77
N MET A 56 7.58 1.32 6.61
CA MET A 56 6.65 0.22 6.45
C MET A 56 7.39 -1.11 6.44
N PHE A 57 7.52 -1.74 7.59
CA PHE A 57 8.14 -3.06 7.74
C PHE A 57 7.17 -4.19 7.38
N SER A 58 7.72 -5.32 6.97
CA SER A 58 6.97 -6.55 6.76
C SER A 58 7.24 -7.56 7.90
N MET A 59 6.49 -8.66 7.89
CA MET A 59 6.77 -9.78 8.79
C MET A 59 8.12 -10.45 8.49
N LEU A 60 8.63 -10.37 7.26
CA LEU A 60 9.97 -10.89 6.92
C LEU A 60 11.04 -10.07 7.63
N ASP A 61 10.89 -8.74 7.66
CA ASP A 61 11.81 -7.84 8.35
C ASP A 61 11.78 -8.06 9.87
N ALA A 62 10.58 -8.25 10.44
CA ALA A 62 10.39 -8.50 11.87
C ALA A 62 11.11 -9.77 12.41
N HIS A 63 11.44 -10.71 11.53
CA HIS A 63 12.17 -11.92 11.90
C HIS A 63 13.69 -11.81 11.72
N ARG A 64 14.19 -10.67 11.22
CA ARG A 64 15.63 -10.45 11.06
C ARG A 64 16.29 -10.04 12.38
N PRO A 65 17.54 -10.46 12.63
CA PRO A 65 18.23 -10.17 13.90
C PRO A 65 18.35 -8.69 14.22
N GLY A 66 18.51 -7.82 13.21
CA GLY A 66 18.65 -6.37 13.35
C GLY A 66 17.33 -5.59 13.47
N PHE A 67 16.16 -6.24 13.46
CA PHE A 67 14.88 -5.56 13.35
C PHE A 67 14.64 -4.49 14.41
N GLU A 68 14.85 -4.82 15.71
CA GLU A 68 14.62 -3.85 16.79
C GLU A 68 15.53 -2.61 16.70
N GLN A 69 16.75 -2.79 16.20
CA GLN A 69 17.68 -1.67 15.97
C GLN A 69 17.25 -0.86 14.75
N ALA A 70 16.84 -1.51 13.65
CA ALA A 70 16.34 -0.83 12.46
C ALA A 70 15.07 -0.01 12.75
N GLU A 71 14.16 -0.53 13.58
CA GLU A 71 12.95 0.19 14.03
C GLU A 71 13.31 1.43 14.85
N ARG A 72 14.26 1.30 15.81
CA ARG A 72 14.74 2.46 16.58
C ARG A 72 15.38 3.52 15.70
N GLN A 73 16.23 3.14 14.76
CA GLN A 73 16.89 4.09 13.83
C GLN A 73 15.86 4.80 12.95
N ALA A 74 14.83 4.10 12.49
CA ALA A 74 13.72 4.71 11.75
C ALA A 74 12.96 5.72 12.62
N GLN A 75 12.64 5.37 13.88
CA GLN A 75 11.97 6.26 14.84
C GLN A 75 12.82 7.49 15.13
N GLU A 76 14.13 7.36 15.34
CA GLU A 76 15.07 8.48 15.58
C GLU A 76 15.20 9.40 14.37
N ALA A 77 15.01 8.88 13.16
CA ALA A 77 14.96 9.66 11.93
C ALA A 77 13.60 10.35 11.69
N GLY A 78 12.62 10.18 12.59
CA GLY A 78 11.28 10.77 12.47
C GLY A 78 10.29 9.90 11.65
N PHE A 79 10.63 8.64 11.41
CA PHE A 79 9.81 7.69 10.64
C PHE A 79 9.47 6.47 11.50
N PRO A 80 8.43 6.53 12.34
CA PRO A 80 8.06 5.40 13.18
C PRO A 80 7.80 4.13 12.36
N GLY A 81 8.16 2.98 12.95
CA GLY A 81 7.94 1.69 12.31
C GLY A 81 6.45 1.31 12.30
N VAL A 82 5.97 0.79 11.18
CA VAL A 82 4.60 0.27 11.01
C VAL A 82 4.65 -1.06 10.28
N PHE A 83 3.91 -2.06 10.76
CA PHE A 83 3.74 -3.31 10.03
C PHE A 83 2.70 -3.18 8.93
N ARG A 84 3.12 -3.33 7.68
CA ARG A 84 2.26 -3.32 6.53
C ARG A 84 1.49 -4.64 6.33
N LEU A 85 0.42 -4.60 5.57
CA LEU A 85 -0.38 -5.79 5.25
C LEU A 85 0.34 -6.77 4.31
N ALA A 86 1.04 -6.24 3.33
CA ALA A 86 1.68 -7.02 2.28
C ALA A 86 3.06 -7.53 2.70
N GLY A 87 3.57 -8.52 1.98
CA GLY A 87 4.95 -9.01 2.10
C GLY A 87 6.00 -8.10 1.45
N GLY A 88 7.23 -8.59 1.32
CA GLY A 88 8.42 -7.86 0.82
C GLY A 88 9.26 -7.30 1.96
N HIS A 89 10.09 -6.27 1.70
CA HIS A 89 10.98 -5.62 2.66
C HIS A 89 10.57 -4.18 2.95
N ALA A 90 11.27 -3.53 3.89
CA ALA A 90 11.00 -2.17 4.33
C ALA A 90 10.85 -1.19 3.15
N ALA A 91 9.89 -0.27 3.28
CA ALA A 91 9.67 0.84 2.35
C ALA A 91 9.38 2.11 3.14
N LEU A 92 9.73 3.28 2.61
CA LEU A 92 9.49 4.55 3.24
C LEU A 92 8.21 5.20 2.72
N PHE A 93 7.37 5.68 3.63
CA PHE A 93 6.21 6.52 3.37
C PHE A 93 6.45 7.90 3.97
N HIS A 94 6.09 8.97 3.26
CA HIS A 94 6.16 10.35 3.78
C HIS A 94 5.17 11.27 3.04
N SER A 95 5.03 12.50 3.50
CA SER A 95 4.02 13.46 3.02
C SER A 95 4.14 13.85 1.54
N GLU A 96 5.28 13.63 0.92
CA GLU A 96 5.50 13.86 -0.52
C GLU A 96 5.34 12.57 -1.36
N CYS A 97 4.78 11.52 -0.76
CA CYS A 97 4.36 10.31 -1.42
C CYS A 97 2.84 10.26 -1.62
N LEU A 98 2.39 9.40 -2.51
CA LEU A 98 1.00 9.01 -2.64
C LEU A 98 0.88 7.50 -2.38
N ALA A 99 0.23 7.15 -1.28
CA ALA A 99 -0.06 5.77 -0.93
C ALA A 99 -1.37 5.31 -1.56
N PHE A 100 -1.44 4.02 -1.91
CA PHE A 100 -2.66 3.40 -2.39
C PHE A 100 -2.92 2.07 -1.68
N ALA A 101 -4.18 1.77 -1.46
CA ALA A 101 -4.65 0.54 -0.85
C ALA A 101 -5.97 0.11 -1.51
N TRP A 102 -5.89 -0.87 -2.40
CA TRP A 102 -7.04 -1.37 -3.16
C TRP A 102 -7.51 -2.69 -2.57
N ALA A 103 -8.72 -2.71 -2.01
CA ALA A 103 -9.37 -3.92 -1.52
C ALA A 103 -10.38 -4.40 -2.57
N MET A 104 -10.18 -5.62 -3.06
CA MET A 104 -10.94 -6.25 -4.14
C MET A 104 -11.60 -7.54 -3.65
N PRO A 105 -12.85 -7.84 -4.03
CA PRO A 105 -13.46 -9.13 -3.73
C PRO A 105 -12.74 -10.24 -4.52
N VAL A 106 -12.58 -11.41 -3.90
CA VAL A 106 -12.03 -12.60 -4.56
C VAL A 106 -12.88 -13.82 -4.21
N ALA A 107 -13.18 -14.65 -5.21
CA ALA A 107 -13.94 -15.88 -5.03
C ALA A 107 -13.08 -16.96 -4.34
N GLU A 108 -11.85 -17.16 -4.83
CA GLU A 108 -10.90 -18.13 -4.30
C GLU A 108 -9.56 -17.48 -3.95
N LYS A 109 -8.91 -17.97 -2.89
CA LYS A 109 -7.72 -17.36 -2.29
C LYS A 109 -6.54 -17.22 -3.27
N HIS A 110 -6.36 -18.14 -4.18
CA HIS A 110 -5.21 -18.17 -5.10
C HIS A 110 -5.50 -17.57 -6.48
N ASP A 111 -6.78 -17.28 -6.77
CA ASP A 111 -7.15 -16.72 -8.06
C ASP A 111 -6.68 -15.28 -8.24
N GLY A 112 -6.17 -15.00 -9.43
CA GLY A 112 -5.89 -13.65 -9.87
C GLY A 112 -4.74 -12.93 -9.15
N ILE A 113 -3.85 -13.61 -8.42
CA ILE A 113 -2.70 -12.96 -7.75
C ILE A 113 -1.87 -12.18 -8.76
N ARG A 114 -1.47 -12.82 -9.86
CA ARG A 114 -0.66 -12.20 -10.90
C ARG A 114 -1.44 -11.10 -11.64
N SER A 115 -2.66 -11.38 -12.05
CA SER A 115 -3.48 -10.43 -12.80
C SER A 115 -3.80 -9.14 -12.01
N ARG A 116 -3.94 -9.23 -10.67
CA ARG A 116 -4.10 -8.04 -9.82
C ARG A 116 -2.84 -7.17 -9.79
N PHE A 117 -1.66 -7.77 -9.66
CA PHE A 117 -0.40 -7.03 -9.77
C PHE A 117 -0.27 -6.37 -11.14
N GLU A 118 -0.48 -7.10 -12.23
CA GLU A 118 -0.41 -6.59 -13.60
C GLU A 118 -1.40 -5.43 -13.82
N MET A 119 -2.63 -5.57 -13.34
CA MET A 119 -3.66 -4.53 -13.45
C MET A 119 -3.27 -3.25 -12.71
N VAL A 120 -2.86 -3.36 -11.45
CA VAL A 120 -2.53 -2.19 -10.61
C VAL A 120 -1.26 -1.51 -11.12
N SER A 121 -0.22 -2.27 -11.46
CA SER A 121 1.03 -1.69 -11.97
C SER A 121 0.85 -1.02 -13.32
N ARG A 122 0.02 -1.61 -14.21
CA ARG A 122 -0.32 -0.98 -15.49
C ARG A 122 -1.12 0.29 -15.31
N TRP A 123 -2.13 0.29 -14.45
CA TRP A 123 -2.91 1.48 -14.12
C TRP A 123 -2.01 2.63 -13.64
N ILE A 124 -1.11 2.38 -12.67
CA ILE A 124 -0.20 3.40 -12.17
C ILE A 124 0.80 3.83 -13.26
N CYS A 125 1.36 2.89 -14.01
CA CYS A 125 2.28 3.18 -15.10
C CYS A 125 1.64 4.11 -16.16
N GLN A 126 0.42 3.83 -16.61
CA GLN A 126 -0.30 4.67 -17.58
C GLN A 126 -0.58 6.06 -17.03
N SER A 127 -1.02 6.17 -15.78
CA SER A 127 -1.23 7.46 -15.11
C SER A 127 0.05 8.29 -15.03
N LEU A 128 1.20 7.67 -14.75
CA LEU A 128 2.50 8.36 -14.71
C LEU A 128 2.96 8.78 -16.11
N ILE A 129 2.68 7.99 -17.15
CA ILE A 129 2.95 8.38 -18.55
C ILE A 129 2.12 9.62 -18.93
N GLN A 130 0.86 9.72 -18.53
CA GLN A 130 -0.01 10.87 -18.81
C GLN A 130 0.53 12.18 -18.23
N VAL A 131 1.21 12.13 -17.09
CA VAL A 131 1.86 13.30 -16.48
C VAL A 131 3.28 13.55 -16.99
N GLY A 132 3.74 12.81 -18.00
CA GLY A 132 5.03 13.05 -18.68
C GLY A 132 6.21 12.21 -18.16
N VAL A 133 5.99 11.23 -17.30
CA VAL A 133 7.06 10.33 -16.84
C VAL A 133 7.32 9.25 -17.87
N PRO A 134 8.57 8.92 -18.23
CA PRO A 134 8.93 7.77 -19.08
C PRO A 134 8.80 6.47 -18.26
N ALA A 135 7.58 6.19 -17.77
CA ALA A 135 7.30 5.10 -16.85
C ALA A 135 7.21 3.74 -17.56
N GLN A 136 7.68 2.71 -16.90
CA GLN A 136 7.52 1.32 -17.31
C GLN A 136 7.33 0.39 -16.10
N VAL A 137 6.68 -0.75 -16.30
CA VAL A 137 6.56 -1.80 -15.29
C VAL A 137 7.79 -2.70 -15.36
N GLY A 138 8.39 -2.99 -14.21
CA GLY A 138 9.53 -3.90 -14.07
C GLY A 138 10.41 -3.52 -12.89
N GLU A 139 11.23 -4.48 -12.46
CA GLU A 139 12.22 -4.29 -11.42
C GLU A 139 13.42 -3.48 -11.93
N VAL A 140 13.95 -2.61 -11.06
CA VAL A 140 15.25 -1.97 -11.27
C VAL A 140 16.31 -2.79 -10.52
N PRO A 141 17.35 -3.30 -11.19
CA PRO A 141 18.36 -4.13 -10.53
C PRO A 141 19.03 -3.44 -9.35
N GLY A 142 18.82 -4.00 -8.15
CA GLY A 142 19.32 -3.43 -6.90
C GLY A 142 18.35 -2.49 -6.19
N GLU A 143 17.10 -2.39 -6.61
CA GLU A 143 16.10 -1.56 -5.93
C GLU A 143 15.79 -2.07 -4.51
N TYR A 144 15.35 -1.16 -3.61
CA TYR A 144 14.79 -1.58 -2.31
C TYR A 144 13.50 -2.37 -2.52
N CYS A 145 13.23 -3.36 -1.66
CA CYS A 145 12.05 -4.21 -1.76
C CYS A 145 11.77 -4.63 -3.22
N PRO A 146 12.68 -5.41 -3.85
CA PRO A 146 12.62 -5.72 -5.27
C PRO A 146 11.32 -6.42 -5.66
N GLY A 147 10.84 -6.13 -6.86
CA GLY A 147 9.58 -6.72 -7.35
C GLY A 147 9.33 -6.55 -8.84
N GLU A 148 8.94 -7.64 -9.49
CA GLU A 148 8.62 -7.74 -10.92
C GLU A 148 7.56 -6.70 -11.38
N TYR A 149 6.73 -6.24 -10.44
CA TYR A 149 5.62 -5.31 -10.68
C TYR A 149 5.89 -3.88 -10.19
N SER A 150 7.12 -3.53 -9.86
CA SER A 150 7.52 -2.15 -9.61
C SER A 150 7.24 -1.27 -10.82
N VAL A 151 6.94 0.01 -10.62
CA VAL A 151 6.95 1.01 -11.70
C VAL A 151 8.17 1.88 -11.54
N ASN A 152 8.89 2.08 -12.62
CA ASN A 152 10.17 2.79 -12.66
C ASN A 152 10.23 3.81 -13.79
N ALA A 153 11.16 4.75 -13.71
CA ALA A 153 11.50 5.67 -14.78
C ALA A 153 12.64 5.09 -15.62
N SER A 154 12.34 4.75 -16.88
CA SER A 154 13.31 4.31 -17.91
C SER A 154 14.23 3.15 -17.47
N GLY A 155 13.79 2.24 -16.61
CA GLY A 155 14.58 1.12 -16.09
C GLY A 155 15.71 1.51 -15.12
N LYS A 156 15.71 2.76 -14.61
CA LYS A 156 16.82 3.30 -13.80
C LYS A 156 16.46 3.59 -12.37
N ALA A 157 15.25 4.08 -12.13
CA ALA A 157 14.83 4.55 -10.82
C ALA A 157 13.40 4.07 -10.49
N LYS A 158 13.26 3.37 -9.39
CA LYS A 158 11.97 2.93 -8.85
C LYS A 158 11.16 4.12 -8.37
N LEU A 159 9.94 4.24 -8.88
CA LEU A 159 8.96 5.26 -8.48
C LEU A 159 7.85 4.69 -7.62
N MET A 160 7.49 3.42 -7.83
CA MET A 160 6.40 2.77 -7.11
C MET A 160 6.75 1.32 -6.76
N GLY A 161 6.49 0.97 -5.50
CA GLY A 161 6.50 -0.41 -5.02
C GLY A 161 5.09 -0.89 -4.71
N VAL A 162 4.81 -2.17 -4.98
CA VAL A 162 3.51 -2.79 -4.78
C VAL A 162 3.63 -4.13 -4.06
N GLY A 163 2.70 -4.41 -3.15
CA GLY A 163 2.58 -5.69 -2.48
C GLY A 163 1.12 -6.13 -2.39
N GLN A 164 0.90 -7.41 -2.10
CA GLN A 164 -0.43 -7.99 -2.01
C GLN A 164 -0.60 -8.83 -0.76
N ARG A 165 -1.81 -8.80 -0.21
CA ARG A 165 -2.30 -9.69 0.84
C ARG A 165 -3.64 -10.27 0.41
N VAL A 166 -3.76 -11.59 0.44
CA VAL A 166 -5.04 -12.26 0.17
C VAL A 166 -5.55 -12.91 1.44
N ILE A 167 -6.81 -12.61 1.77
CA ILE A 167 -7.58 -13.27 2.82
C ILE A 167 -8.77 -14.00 2.20
N ARG A 168 -9.52 -14.74 2.99
CA ARG A 168 -10.76 -15.36 2.49
C ARG A 168 -11.76 -14.26 2.11
N GLY A 169 -12.22 -14.24 0.87
CA GLY A 169 -13.22 -13.30 0.35
C GLY A 169 -12.67 -11.99 -0.22
N ALA A 170 -11.40 -11.61 0.06
CA ALA A 170 -10.83 -10.38 -0.48
C ALA A 170 -9.32 -10.41 -0.66
N ALA A 171 -8.82 -9.53 -1.53
CA ALA A 171 -7.41 -9.23 -1.73
C ALA A 171 -7.15 -7.73 -1.53
N HIS A 172 -6.07 -7.41 -0.84
CA HIS A 172 -5.49 -6.08 -0.76
C HIS A 172 -4.28 -6.00 -1.69
N VAL A 173 -4.26 -5.02 -2.57
CA VAL A 173 -3.08 -4.63 -3.34
C VAL A 173 -2.75 -3.20 -2.98
N GLY A 174 -1.56 -2.98 -2.42
CA GLY A 174 -1.21 -1.65 -1.92
C GLY A 174 0.27 -1.37 -2.02
N GLY A 175 0.60 -0.09 -1.93
CA GLY A 175 1.96 0.38 -2.04
C GLY A 175 2.07 1.89 -1.97
N VAL A 176 3.18 2.41 -2.46
CA VAL A 176 3.49 3.83 -2.44
C VAL A 176 4.14 4.27 -3.75
N ILE A 177 3.75 5.45 -4.21
CA ILE A 177 4.38 6.19 -5.31
C ILE A 177 5.18 7.32 -4.66
N VAL A 178 6.49 7.36 -4.87
CA VAL A 178 7.35 8.45 -4.44
C VAL A 178 7.18 9.59 -5.45
N VAL A 179 6.45 10.63 -5.06
CA VAL A 179 6.17 11.75 -5.97
C VAL A 179 7.31 12.76 -5.93
N ARG A 180 7.82 13.07 -4.73
CA ARG A 180 8.93 14.01 -4.50
C ARG A 180 9.84 13.51 -3.39
N GLN A 181 11.00 14.14 -3.23
CA GLN A 181 11.94 13.89 -2.11
C GLN A 181 12.45 12.44 -2.05
N ALA A 182 12.94 11.89 -3.17
CA ALA A 182 13.56 10.55 -3.20
C ALA A 182 14.79 10.43 -2.27
N GLU A 183 15.44 11.53 -1.94
CA GLU A 183 16.56 11.57 -1.00
C GLU A 183 16.16 11.10 0.40
N ALA A 184 14.96 11.43 0.88
CA ALA A 184 14.46 10.93 2.16
C ALA A 184 14.37 9.39 2.16
N VAL A 185 13.96 8.80 1.03
CA VAL A 185 13.94 7.34 0.86
C VAL A 185 15.35 6.76 0.94
N ARG A 186 16.32 7.39 0.26
CA ARG A 186 17.71 6.93 0.26
C ARG A 186 18.34 7.01 1.65
N ASP A 187 18.18 8.15 2.32
CA ASP A 187 18.81 8.41 3.61
C ASP A 187 18.31 7.49 4.72
N VAL A 188 17.00 7.28 4.80
CA VAL A 188 16.40 6.46 5.86
C VAL A 188 16.58 4.98 5.56
N LEU A 189 16.27 4.54 4.33
CA LEU A 189 16.33 3.12 4.00
C LEU A 189 17.77 2.58 3.95
N THR A 190 18.79 3.40 3.69
CA THR A 190 20.18 2.93 3.76
C THR A 190 20.51 2.39 5.14
N ARG A 191 20.22 3.15 6.20
CA ARG A 191 20.46 2.71 7.59
C ARG A 191 19.62 1.49 7.97
N VAL A 192 18.36 1.48 7.57
CA VAL A 192 17.44 0.38 7.85
C VAL A 192 17.91 -0.91 7.17
N TYR A 193 18.28 -0.84 5.89
CA TYR A 193 18.71 -2.00 5.11
C TYR A 193 20.06 -2.55 5.56
N GLU A 194 21.04 -1.68 5.87
CA GLU A 194 22.31 -2.07 6.46
C GLU A 194 22.08 -2.86 7.78
N THR A 195 21.22 -2.35 8.64
CA THR A 195 20.92 -3.00 9.93
C THR A 195 20.14 -4.30 9.78
N LEU A 196 19.30 -4.41 8.77
CA LEU A 196 18.58 -5.64 8.42
C LEU A 196 19.41 -6.60 7.58
N GLU A 197 20.68 -6.28 7.27
CA GLU A 197 21.55 -7.08 6.38
C GLU A 197 20.88 -7.37 5.03
N LEU A 198 20.32 -6.32 4.41
CA LEU A 198 19.67 -6.36 3.11
C LEU A 198 20.46 -5.52 2.11
N ASP A 199 20.79 -6.13 0.99
CA ASP A 199 21.47 -5.44 -0.11
C ASP A 199 20.49 -4.59 -0.92
N TRP A 200 20.91 -3.37 -1.26
CA TRP A 200 20.24 -2.52 -2.25
C TRP A 200 21.15 -1.40 -2.72
N LYS A 201 20.75 -0.68 -3.76
CA LYS A 201 21.49 0.46 -4.32
C LYS A 201 20.67 1.73 -4.15
N PRO A 202 21.05 2.66 -3.25
CA PRO A 202 20.28 3.88 -2.97
C PRO A 202 19.96 4.72 -4.21
N GLU A 203 20.83 4.76 -5.20
CA GLU A 203 20.64 5.47 -6.45
C GLU A 203 19.49 4.95 -7.31
N THR A 204 18.97 3.75 -7.01
CA THR A 204 17.81 3.18 -7.70
C THR A 204 16.47 3.68 -7.14
N ALA A 205 16.46 4.38 -6.00
CA ALA A 205 15.26 5.07 -5.52
C ALA A 205 15.13 6.42 -6.24
N GLY A 206 13.98 6.66 -6.88
CA GLY A 206 13.66 7.91 -7.57
C GLY A 206 12.30 8.46 -7.16
N ALA A 207 11.98 9.64 -7.66
CA ALA A 207 10.70 10.29 -7.51
C ALA A 207 10.14 10.73 -8.86
N VAL A 208 8.82 10.94 -8.93
CA VAL A 208 8.16 11.45 -10.13
C VAL A 208 8.72 12.81 -10.54
N GLU A 209 9.08 13.67 -9.56
CA GLU A 209 9.66 14.99 -9.81
C GLU A 209 11.00 14.95 -10.52
N ASP A 210 11.75 13.85 -10.45
CA ASP A 210 13.02 13.70 -11.18
C ASP A 210 12.80 13.73 -12.71
N SER A 211 11.60 13.33 -13.17
CA SER A 211 11.19 13.38 -14.57
C SER A 211 10.32 14.59 -14.90
N VAL A 212 9.51 15.06 -13.93
CA VAL A 212 8.53 16.13 -14.10
C VAL A 212 8.71 17.17 -12.97
N PRO A 213 9.65 18.10 -13.10
CA PRO A 213 9.90 19.12 -12.08
C PRO A 213 8.64 19.90 -11.68
N GLY A 214 8.42 20.06 -10.38
CA GLY A 214 7.28 20.79 -9.82
C GLY A 214 5.96 20.00 -9.76
N ILE A 215 5.95 18.72 -10.13
CA ILE A 215 4.78 17.86 -9.95
C ILE A 215 4.35 17.79 -8.48
N THR A 216 3.04 17.69 -8.25
CA THR A 216 2.49 17.56 -6.90
C THR A 216 1.82 16.22 -6.69
N THR A 217 1.68 15.79 -5.43
CA THR A 217 0.92 14.58 -5.07
C THR A 217 -0.55 14.67 -5.54
N ALA A 218 -1.12 15.88 -5.54
CA ALA A 218 -2.46 16.13 -6.05
C ALA A 218 -2.57 15.86 -7.56
N ALA A 219 -1.62 16.34 -8.36
CA ALA A 219 -1.61 16.10 -9.80
C ALA A 219 -1.46 14.61 -10.15
N VAL A 220 -0.60 13.88 -9.44
CA VAL A 220 -0.47 12.43 -9.62
C VAL A 220 -1.77 11.70 -9.23
N ARG A 221 -2.42 12.12 -8.14
CA ARG A 221 -3.70 11.54 -7.71
C ARG A 221 -4.81 11.79 -8.74
N GLU A 222 -4.89 12.98 -9.31
CA GLU A 222 -5.85 13.31 -10.37
C GLU A 222 -5.63 12.42 -11.60
N ALA A 223 -4.40 12.25 -12.07
CA ALA A 223 -4.10 11.37 -13.19
C ALA A 223 -4.48 9.89 -12.91
N LEU A 224 -4.25 9.41 -11.68
CA LEU A 224 -4.68 8.07 -11.26
C LEU A 224 -6.20 7.92 -11.28
N LEU A 225 -6.95 8.91 -10.82
CA LEU A 225 -8.41 8.90 -10.82
C LEU A 225 -8.98 9.00 -12.23
N GLU A 226 -8.37 9.80 -13.08
CA GLU A 226 -8.74 9.94 -14.49
C GLU A 226 -8.56 8.63 -15.25
N GLU A 227 -7.39 8.00 -15.14
CA GLU A 227 -7.12 6.70 -15.76
C GLU A 227 -8.05 5.61 -15.23
N LEU A 228 -8.34 5.59 -13.92
CA LEU A 228 -9.27 4.64 -13.32
C LEU A 228 -10.69 4.82 -13.88
N SER A 229 -11.12 6.06 -14.10
CA SER A 229 -12.47 6.40 -14.58
C SER A 229 -12.75 5.90 -16.00
N GLN A 230 -11.72 5.63 -16.79
CA GLN A 230 -11.86 5.08 -18.14
C GLN A 230 -12.40 3.63 -18.11
N THR A 231 -12.18 2.91 -17.04
CA THR A 231 -12.52 1.48 -16.93
C THR A 231 -13.46 1.15 -15.78
N ARG A 232 -13.63 2.07 -14.83
CA ARG A 232 -14.44 1.90 -13.61
C ARG A 232 -15.38 3.09 -13.41
N ARG A 233 -16.50 2.85 -12.75
CA ARG A 233 -17.33 3.91 -12.22
C ARG A 233 -16.79 4.33 -10.85
N VAL A 234 -16.10 5.47 -10.79
CA VAL A 234 -15.48 5.99 -9.58
C VAL A 234 -16.49 6.73 -8.73
N GLU A 235 -16.64 6.37 -7.45
CA GLU A 235 -17.47 7.07 -6.47
C GLU A 235 -16.58 7.54 -5.30
N ILE A 236 -16.24 8.84 -5.29
CA ILE A 236 -15.44 9.44 -4.23
C ILE A 236 -16.35 9.72 -3.04
N GLY A 237 -15.96 9.27 -1.85
CA GLY A 237 -16.72 9.44 -0.62
C GLY A 237 -15.85 9.59 0.62
N ALA A 238 -16.50 9.84 1.76
CA ALA A 238 -15.87 9.85 3.08
C ALA A 238 -15.71 8.42 3.61
N LEU A 239 -14.64 8.19 4.38
CA LEU A 239 -14.44 6.92 5.08
C LEU A 239 -15.59 6.67 6.06
N PRO A 240 -16.31 5.53 5.96
CA PRO A 240 -17.36 5.19 6.92
C PRO A 240 -16.83 5.14 8.35
N VAL A 241 -17.66 5.56 9.30
CA VAL A 241 -17.31 5.55 10.73
C VAL A 241 -16.94 4.14 11.20
N GLU A 242 -17.71 3.14 10.76
CA GLU A 242 -17.46 1.72 11.07
C GLU A 242 -16.10 1.23 10.55
N THR A 243 -15.61 1.79 9.43
CA THR A 243 -14.26 1.49 8.94
C THR A 243 -13.19 2.07 9.86
N ARG A 244 -13.40 3.29 10.35
CA ARG A 244 -12.46 3.93 11.29
C ARG A 244 -12.45 3.21 12.64
N ASP A 245 -13.62 2.81 13.14
CA ASP A 245 -13.74 2.08 14.42
C ASP A 245 -13.04 0.71 14.32
N LEU A 246 -13.33 -0.04 13.27
CA LEU A 246 -12.62 -1.31 13.00
C LEU A 246 -11.11 -1.08 12.80
N GLY A 247 -10.71 0.03 12.19
CA GLY A 247 -9.31 0.43 12.07
C GLY A 247 -8.65 0.56 13.45
N ARG A 248 -9.28 1.24 14.41
CA ARG A 248 -8.78 1.37 15.80
C ARG A 248 -8.60 0.01 16.48
N GLU A 249 -9.53 -0.93 16.29
CA GLU A 249 -9.42 -2.29 16.81
C GLU A 249 -8.24 -3.08 16.19
N LEU A 250 -7.84 -2.71 14.97
CA LEU A 250 -6.78 -3.40 14.23
C LEU A 250 -5.39 -2.77 14.42
N THR A 251 -5.27 -1.63 15.09
CA THR A 251 -3.96 -0.97 15.32
C THR A 251 -2.91 -1.90 15.97
N PRO A 252 -3.24 -2.77 16.94
CA PRO A 252 -2.23 -3.66 17.53
C PRO A 252 -1.54 -4.60 16.52
N TRP A 253 -2.17 -4.88 15.37
CA TRP A 253 -1.59 -5.70 14.31
C TRP A 253 -0.46 -4.99 13.56
N HIS A 254 -0.53 -3.67 13.52
CA HIS A 254 0.34 -2.81 12.73
C HIS A 254 1.38 -2.08 13.56
N SER A 255 1.30 -2.19 14.91
CA SER A 255 2.25 -1.58 15.83
C SER A 255 3.41 -2.53 16.16
N PRO A 256 4.67 -2.24 15.81
CA PRO A 256 5.82 -3.03 16.25
C PRO A 256 5.95 -3.11 17.77
N ARG A 257 5.51 -2.08 18.50
CA ARG A 257 5.55 -2.03 19.97
C ARG A 257 4.57 -3.00 20.62
N GLU A 258 3.36 -3.11 20.08
CA GLU A 258 2.33 -4.01 20.60
C GLU A 258 2.44 -5.42 20.04
N ASN A 259 3.09 -5.58 18.90
CA ASN A 259 3.27 -6.84 18.20
C ASN A 259 4.73 -7.06 17.76
N PRO A 260 5.72 -7.00 18.68
CA PRO A 260 7.15 -6.94 18.33
C PRO A 260 7.67 -8.14 17.52
N LYS A 261 6.95 -9.25 17.50
CA LYS A 261 7.30 -10.46 16.73
C LYS A 261 6.36 -10.73 15.55
N GLY A 262 5.55 -9.73 15.18
CA GLY A 262 4.59 -9.92 14.09
C GLY A 262 3.61 -11.08 14.31
N ARG A 263 3.33 -11.48 15.55
CA ARG A 263 2.46 -12.62 15.90
C ARG A 263 0.97 -12.37 15.62
N ALA A 264 0.70 -11.68 14.54
CA ALA A 264 -0.64 -11.34 14.07
C ALA A 264 -1.62 -12.54 14.01
N THR A 265 -1.09 -13.74 13.78
CA THR A 265 -1.91 -14.97 13.72
C THR A 265 -2.57 -15.36 15.04
N ALA A 266 -2.04 -14.95 16.19
CA ALA A 266 -2.59 -15.30 17.50
C ALA A 266 -3.78 -14.40 17.91
N LEU A 267 -3.74 -13.11 17.59
CA LEU A 267 -4.82 -12.16 17.87
C LEU A 267 -6.06 -12.44 17.00
N GLY A 268 -5.88 -12.75 15.70
CA GLY A 268 -6.98 -13.06 14.79
C GLY A 268 -7.82 -14.27 15.17
N ARG A 269 -7.25 -15.25 15.86
CA ARG A 269 -8.01 -16.42 16.36
C ARG A 269 -8.86 -16.11 17.59
N LYS A 270 -8.49 -15.14 18.42
CA LYS A 270 -9.25 -14.76 19.61
C LYS A 270 -10.50 -13.92 19.26
N VAL A 271 -10.41 -13.05 18.27
CA VAL A 271 -11.56 -12.20 17.86
C VAL A 271 -12.64 -13.03 17.17
N VAL A 272 -12.26 -14.08 16.42
CA VAL A 272 -13.25 -15.00 15.79
C VAL A 272 -13.94 -15.90 16.82
N ALA A 273 -13.30 -16.23 17.94
CA ALA A 273 -13.88 -17.09 18.98
C ALA A 273 -14.94 -16.38 19.85
N VAL A 274 -14.90 -15.03 19.94
CA VAL A 274 -15.87 -14.26 20.74
C VAL A 274 -17.20 -14.04 19.99
N SER A 275 -17.18 -14.08 18.64
CA SER A 275 -18.40 -13.92 17.84
C SER A 275 -19.21 -15.20 17.61
N SER A 276 -18.68 -16.39 18.00
CA SER A 276 -19.37 -17.68 17.85
C SER A 276 -20.01 -18.23 19.10
N SER A 277 -19.96 -17.50 20.23
CA SER A 277 -20.53 -17.93 21.51
C SER A 277 -21.79 -17.15 21.97
N ALA A 278 -22.44 -16.42 21.05
CA ALA A 278 -23.66 -15.68 21.34
C ALA A 278 -24.86 -16.17 20.50
N GLU A 279 -24.98 -17.49 20.28
CA GLU A 279 -26.24 -18.11 19.87
C GLU A 279 -26.28 -19.54 20.45
N SER A 280 -26.87 -19.66 21.60
CA SER A 280 -27.51 -20.90 22.14
C SER A 280 -28.63 -20.50 23.04
#